data_a47e71f5c5ce8e81bcdb070a64de9f07
#
_entry.id   a47e71f5c5ce8e81bcdb070a64de9f07
#
_cell.length_a   1.000
_cell.length_b   1.000
_cell.length_c   1.000
_cell.angle_alpha   90.00
_cell.angle_beta   90.00
_cell.angle_gamma   90.00
#
_symmetry.space_group_name_H-M   'P 1'
#
loop_
_entity.id
_entity.type
_entity.pdbx_description
1 polymer ?
#
loop_
_entity_poly.entity_id
_entity_poly.type
_entity_poly.pdbx_seq_one_letter_code
_entity_poly.pdbx_strand_id
1 'polypeptide(L)'
;MRLLLVRPPARNTVETEVPRAVEAESTSYPPLNLLVLATWLRAHGRHEVAILDAQLEDLEPAAITRRIQDWRADVVGISTFTVQLVDVLRTVRAARAAASVRHVVLGGPHCNDFPEEARALPGVSAVVRGEGQAPLLALLDAWEKGEAPRGLPGVMVGSDDPVPDPVVLSDDLDSYPIPDRTLVDYRRYTGLLGQGGLFTTVVTSRGCPHRCTFCNTPRMRFKGASPARICDELEACVALDIRDIYFVDDTFNVTNQRVHEICDEIIARRLKVTWTARMRVNGVDRALIEKMKAAGCQRIQFGVEQGTDAGLKRLQKGVTIAEVEAAFALCRELGVGTVAYFMIGTPTERNRLDVLRTIRYAVRLAPDFVMFNILTPFPGTRLFDEGLAEGVLRLEPWQAFMRDPRPDFRAQVWDQYFTRDELRDLLTLAYRSFYWRPSFVLGQLRELRRPADLARKAKAGLRLLLDR
;
A
#
# COMPACT_ATOMS: atom_id res chain seq x y z
N MET A 1 16.76 22.17 13.72
CA MET A 1 17.43 21.08 12.94
C MET A 1 16.81 20.96 11.56
N ARG A 2 17.53 20.36 10.60
CA ARG A 2 17.05 20.06 9.23
C ARG A 2 16.76 18.57 9.09
N LEU A 3 15.50 18.22 8.93
CA LEU A 3 15.03 16.85 8.80
C LEU A 3 14.70 16.53 7.33
N LEU A 4 15.37 15.54 6.74
CA LEU A 4 15.02 15.01 5.44
C LEU A 4 14.29 13.67 5.62
N LEU A 5 13.03 13.62 5.25
CA LEU A 5 12.24 12.38 5.20
C LEU A 5 12.47 11.68 3.87
N VAL A 6 12.89 10.42 3.91
CA VAL A 6 13.24 9.66 2.70
C VAL A 6 12.31 8.47 2.53
N ARG A 7 11.71 8.38 1.34
CA ARG A 7 11.15 7.13 0.83
C ARG A 7 12.27 6.38 0.10
N PRO A 8 12.69 5.20 0.58
CA PRO A 8 13.74 4.42 -0.07
C PRO A 8 13.36 4.01 -1.50
N PRO A 9 14.32 3.70 -2.36
CA PRO A 9 14.06 3.01 -3.63
C PRO A 9 13.33 1.68 -3.40
N ALA A 10 12.74 1.11 -4.45
CA ALA A 10 12.06 -0.19 -4.42
C ALA A 10 12.72 -1.20 -5.37
N ARG A 11 14.04 -1.16 -5.46
CA ARG A 11 14.83 -1.98 -6.41
C ARG A 11 15.06 -3.41 -5.92
N ASN A 12 15.07 -3.59 -4.60
CA ASN A 12 15.31 -4.88 -3.94
C ASN A 12 14.15 -5.22 -3.00
N THR A 13 12.95 -4.91 -3.43
CA THR A 13 11.74 -5.30 -2.70
C THR A 13 11.65 -6.82 -2.67
N VAL A 14 11.35 -7.39 -1.50
CA VAL A 14 11.08 -8.83 -1.38
C VAL A 14 9.96 -9.17 -2.33
N GLU A 15 10.27 -10.00 -3.32
CA GLU A 15 9.31 -10.40 -4.34
C GLU A 15 8.15 -11.15 -3.68
N THR A 16 6.98 -10.53 -3.72
CA THR A 16 5.71 -11.26 -3.70
C THR A 16 5.48 -11.66 -5.15
N GLU A 17 5.38 -12.94 -5.41
CA GLU A 17 5.31 -13.56 -6.74
C GLU A 17 4.23 -12.91 -7.64
N VAL A 18 4.54 -11.76 -8.21
CA VAL A 18 3.71 -11.06 -9.21
C VAL A 18 4.49 -11.06 -10.51
N PRO A 19 3.86 -11.30 -11.67
CA PRO A 19 4.57 -11.21 -12.95
C PRO A 19 5.24 -9.85 -13.12
N ARG A 20 6.50 -9.84 -13.53
CA ARG A 20 7.29 -8.61 -13.76
C ARG A 20 6.59 -7.60 -14.67
N ALA A 21 5.79 -8.08 -15.62
CA ALA A 21 4.99 -7.24 -16.48
C ALA A 21 3.94 -6.42 -15.72
N VAL A 22 3.35 -6.97 -14.66
CA VAL A 22 2.38 -6.30 -13.80
C VAL A 22 3.09 -5.36 -12.83
N GLU A 23 4.23 -5.79 -12.29
CA GLU A 23 5.06 -5.00 -11.39
C GLU A 23 5.67 -3.77 -12.09
N ALA A 24 6.16 -3.91 -13.32
CA ALA A 24 6.75 -2.82 -14.11
C ALA A 24 5.73 -1.73 -14.50
N GLU A 25 4.43 -2.04 -14.44
CA GLU A 25 3.35 -1.08 -14.67
C GLU A 25 2.75 -0.58 -13.35
N SER A 26 3.26 -1.01 -12.18
CA SER A 26 2.82 -0.48 -10.91
C SER A 26 3.17 1.01 -10.82
N THR A 27 2.15 1.82 -10.69
CA THR A 27 2.29 3.28 -10.59
C THR A 27 3.03 3.61 -9.30
N SER A 28 3.98 4.54 -9.38
CA SER A 28 4.56 5.11 -8.16
C SER A 28 3.50 6.00 -7.50
N TYR A 29 2.97 5.57 -6.37
CA TYR A 29 2.05 6.40 -5.57
C TYR A 29 2.84 7.48 -4.82
N PRO A 30 2.26 8.70 -4.65
CA PRO A 30 2.86 9.70 -3.76
C PRO A 30 3.11 9.12 -2.36
N PRO A 31 4.19 9.51 -1.68
CA PRO A 31 4.51 9.04 -0.32
C PRO A 31 3.61 9.72 0.73
N LEU A 32 2.31 9.38 0.71
CA LEU A 32 1.30 10.05 1.52
C LEU A 32 1.62 10.05 3.02
N ASN A 33 2.19 8.95 3.53
CA ASN A 33 2.65 8.86 4.91
C ASN A 33 3.70 9.93 5.25
N LEU A 34 4.64 10.20 4.35
CA LEU A 34 5.66 11.24 4.54
C LEU A 34 5.07 12.63 4.33
N LEU A 35 4.13 12.81 3.40
CA LEU A 35 3.42 14.08 3.21
C LEU A 35 2.63 14.47 4.46
N VAL A 36 1.86 13.53 5.05
CA VAL A 36 1.14 13.75 6.31
C VAL A 36 2.09 14.12 7.43
N LEU A 37 3.18 13.36 7.59
CA LEU A 37 4.17 13.57 8.64
C LEU A 37 4.88 14.93 8.48
N ALA A 38 5.36 15.23 7.28
CA ALA A 38 6.07 16.50 7.00
C ALA A 38 5.17 17.71 7.19
N THR A 39 3.94 17.65 6.69
CA THR A 39 2.98 18.74 6.84
C THR A 39 2.66 19.00 8.31
N TRP A 40 2.45 17.95 9.09
CA TRP A 40 2.20 18.08 10.52
C TRP A 40 3.39 18.67 11.27
N LEU A 41 4.62 18.19 11.01
CA LEU A 41 5.85 18.69 11.63
C LEU A 41 6.10 20.15 11.30
N ARG A 42 5.83 20.60 10.07
CA ARG A 42 5.94 22.00 9.66
C ARG A 42 4.92 22.92 10.33
N ALA A 43 3.73 22.38 10.63
CA ALA A 43 2.68 23.14 11.31
C ALA A 43 2.89 23.28 12.83
N HIS A 44 3.56 22.30 13.47
CA HIS A 44 3.65 22.21 14.94
C HIS A 44 5.07 22.39 15.46
N GLY A 45 6.08 22.32 14.61
CA GLY A 45 7.49 22.46 14.98
C GLY A 45 8.18 23.65 14.32
N ARG A 46 9.43 23.88 14.75
CA ARG A 46 10.31 24.94 14.20
C ARG A 46 11.39 24.39 13.26
N HIS A 47 11.41 23.08 13.04
CA HIS A 47 12.42 22.41 12.26
C HIS A 47 12.14 22.55 10.76
N GLU A 48 13.20 22.64 9.96
CA GLU A 48 13.07 22.57 8.50
C GLU A 48 12.83 21.12 8.09
N VAL A 49 11.76 20.86 7.33
CA VAL A 49 11.39 19.51 6.89
C VAL A 49 11.25 19.47 5.38
N ALA A 50 11.91 18.50 4.75
CA ALA A 50 11.78 18.20 3.32
C ALA A 50 11.56 16.70 3.09
N ILE A 51 11.13 16.34 1.89
CA ILE A 51 10.92 14.95 1.47
C ILE A 51 11.82 14.65 0.27
N LEU A 52 12.47 13.48 0.29
CA LEU A 52 13.14 12.87 -0.85
C LEU A 52 12.42 11.57 -1.21
N ASP A 53 11.72 11.55 -2.36
CA ASP A 53 11.16 10.32 -2.90
C ASP A 53 12.19 9.63 -3.82
N ALA A 54 13.08 8.84 -3.22
CA ALA A 54 14.11 8.13 -3.96
C ALA A 54 13.54 6.98 -4.82
N GLN A 55 12.32 6.53 -4.53
CA GLN A 55 11.63 5.56 -5.37
C GLN A 55 11.12 6.19 -6.68
N LEU A 56 10.51 7.36 -6.62
CA LEU A 56 10.04 8.07 -7.81
C LEU A 56 11.20 8.45 -8.75
N GLU A 57 12.32 8.86 -8.17
CA GLU A 57 13.51 9.29 -8.90
C GLU A 57 14.42 8.10 -9.28
N ASP A 58 14.11 6.90 -8.82
CA ASP A 58 14.92 5.68 -9.00
C ASP A 58 16.40 5.88 -8.64
N LEU A 59 16.67 6.45 -7.47
CA LEU A 59 17.99 6.87 -7.07
C LEU A 59 18.87 5.72 -6.60
N GLU A 60 20.13 5.74 -7.04
CA GLU A 60 21.20 4.92 -6.48
C GLU A 60 21.73 5.49 -5.15
N PRO A 61 22.34 4.67 -4.28
CA PRO A 61 22.82 5.12 -2.97
C PRO A 61 23.72 6.35 -3.02
N ALA A 62 24.64 6.44 -4.00
CA ALA A 62 25.51 7.59 -4.16
C ALA A 62 24.76 8.90 -4.50
N ALA A 63 23.66 8.79 -5.26
CA ALA A 63 22.80 9.93 -5.55
C ALA A 63 21.99 10.34 -4.31
N ILE A 64 21.52 9.38 -3.52
CA ILE A 64 20.86 9.66 -2.23
C ILE A 64 21.82 10.42 -1.31
N THR A 65 23.08 9.96 -1.17
CA THR A 65 24.10 10.67 -0.36
C THR A 65 24.28 12.11 -0.82
N ARG A 66 24.42 12.36 -2.14
CA ARG A 66 24.54 13.73 -2.67
C ARG A 66 23.32 14.60 -2.33
N ARG A 67 22.11 14.10 -2.55
CA ARG A 67 20.88 14.86 -2.24
C ARG A 67 20.78 15.22 -0.75
N ILE A 68 21.19 14.31 0.14
CA ILE A 68 21.24 14.54 1.60
C ILE A 68 22.30 15.64 1.92
N GLN A 69 23.48 15.58 1.30
CA GLN A 69 24.54 16.58 1.48
C GLN A 69 24.14 17.94 0.94
N ASP A 70 23.59 18.02 -0.28
CA ASP A 70 23.16 19.26 -0.92
C ASP A 70 22.11 19.98 -0.07
N TRP A 71 21.19 19.20 0.53
CA TRP A 71 20.18 19.74 1.43
C TRP A 71 20.71 19.99 2.85
N ARG A 72 21.93 19.52 3.20
CA ARG A 72 22.58 19.65 4.51
C ARG A 72 21.69 19.11 5.66
N ALA A 73 21.17 17.92 5.51
CA ALA A 73 20.34 17.31 6.54
C ALA A 73 21.13 17.04 7.83
N ASP A 74 20.60 17.44 8.98
CA ASP A 74 21.08 17.02 10.31
C ASP A 74 20.55 15.64 10.67
N VAL A 75 19.28 15.39 10.31
CA VAL A 75 18.54 14.15 10.60
C VAL A 75 17.92 13.60 9.31
N VAL A 76 18.03 12.30 9.13
CA VAL A 76 17.37 11.58 8.03
C VAL A 76 16.34 10.62 8.63
N GLY A 77 15.07 10.83 8.30
CA GLY A 77 13.96 9.93 8.65
C GLY A 77 13.60 9.01 7.49
N ILE A 78 13.57 7.70 7.67
CA ILE A 78 13.37 6.73 6.59
C ILE A 78 12.07 5.96 6.83
N SER A 79 11.18 5.98 5.82
CA SER A 79 9.96 5.16 5.81
C SER A 79 10.33 3.69 5.60
N THR A 80 9.93 2.82 6.52
CA THR A 80 10.41 1.43 6.58
C THR A 80 9.29 0.41 6.48
N PHE A 81 9.32 -0.37 5.38
CA PHE A 81 8.48 -1.54 5.18
C PHE A 81 9.35 -2.80 5.21
N THR A 82 8.86 -3.88 5.79
CA THR A 82 9.61 -5.15 5.92
C THR A 82 10.10 -5.68 4.57
N VAL A 83 9.27 -5.57 3.54
CA VAL A 83 9.60 -6.00 2.18
C VAL A 83 10.67 -5.14 1.48
N GLN A 84 11.00 -3.96 2.01
CA GLN A 84 11.98 -3.02 1.45
C GLN A 84 13.27 -2.90 2.27
N LEU A 85 13.50 -3.78 3.25
CA LEU A 85 14.61 -3.65 4.20
C LEU A 85 16.00 -3.58 3.55
N VAL A 86 16.19 -4.24 2.40
CA VAL A 86 17.46 -4.14 1.64
C VAL A 86 17.72 -2.71 1.21
N ASP A 87 16.72 -2.05 0.62
CA ASP A 87 16.84 -0.67 0.16
C ASP A 87 16.83 0.33 1.33
N VAL A 88 16.12 0.01 2.41
CA VAL A 88 16.19 0.75 3.68
C VAL A 88 17.62 0.75 4.22
N LEU A 89 18.27 -0.42 4.36
CA LEU A 89 19.64 -0.53 4.86
C LEU A 89 20.64 0.21 3.95
N ARG A 90 20.48 0.12 2.63
CA ARG A 90 21.29 0.89 1.66
C ARG A 90 21.08 2.39 1.84
N THR A 91 19.86 2.83 2.09
CA THR A 91 19.53 4.23 2.35
C THR A 91 20.11 4.72 3.70
N VAL A 92 20.09 3.89 4.75
CA VAL A 92 20.77 4.16 6.03
C VAL A 92 22.27 4.37 5.81
N ARG A 93 22.93 3.49 5.06
CA ARG A 93 24.37 3.61 4.72
C ARG A 93 24.66 4.86 3.91
N ALA A 94 23.81 5.19 2.93
CA ALA A 94 23.92 6.42 2.14
C ALA A 94 23.77 7.67 3.00
N ALA A 95 22.83 7.67 3.96
CA ALA A 95 22.66 8.77 4.90
C ALA A 95 23.89 8.93 5.82
N ARG A 96 24.45 7.82 6.32
CA ARG A 96 25.66 7.85 7.16
C ARG A 96 26.93 8.29 6.41
N ALA A 97 26.99 8.13 5.11
CA ALA A 97 28.07 8.62 4.28
C ALA A 97 28.02 10.16 4.07
N ALA A 98 26.91 10.80 4.36
CA ALA A 98 26.76 12.24 4.27
C ALA A 98 27.27 12.92 5.56
N ALA A 99 28.32 13.76 5.45
CA ALA A 99 29.02 14.36 6.60
C ALA A 99 28.14 15.24 7.50
N SER A 100 27.03 15.79 6.97
CA SER A 100 26.10 16.63 7.73
C SER A 100 25.19 15.82 8.66
N VAL A 101 24.98 14.52 8.39
CA VAL A 101 23.99 13.69 9.09
C VAL A 101 24.49 13.24 10.45
N ARG A 102 23.83 13.70 11.48
CA ARG A 102 24.08 13.30 12.88
C ARG A 102 23.26 12.08 13.27
N HIS A 103 21.99 12.02 12.84
CA HIS A 103 21.05 11.00 13.25
C HIS A 103 20.28 10.40 12.07
N VAL A 104 20.03 9.09 12.14
CA VAL A 104 19.16 8.37 11.21
C VAL A 104 18.04 7.70 12.00
N VAL A 105 16.79 8.00 11.64
CA VAL A 105 15.59 7.53 12.30
C VAL A 105 14.81 6.63 11.36
N LEU A 106 14.37 5.47 11.84
CA LEU A 106 13.44 4.61 11.12
C LEU A 106 12.02 4.76 11.68
N GLY A 107 11.02 4.74 10.82
CA GLY A 107 9.60 4.72 11.18
C GLY A 107 8.78 4.05 10.09
N GLY A 108 7.58 3.60 10.43
CA GLY A 108 6.68 2.92 9.52
C GLY A 108 6.31 1.50 9.96
N PRO A 109 5.60 0.73 9.12
CA PRO A 109 5.01 -0.56 9.52
C PRO A 109 6.02 -1.56 10.10
N HIS A 110 7.21 -1.67 9.52
CA HIS A 110 8.24 -2.57 10.04
C HIS A 110 8.64 -2.21 11.48
N CYS A 111 8.76 -0.93 11.78
CA CYS A 111 9.13 -0.47 13.12
C CYS A 111 8.03 -0.71 14.17
N ASN A 112 6.78 -0.86 13.74
CA ASN A 112 5.67 -1.20 14.61
C ASN A 112 5.70 -2.69 15.00
N ASP A 113 6.00 -3.56 14.05
CA ASP A 113 5.92 -5.00 14.21
C ASP A 113 7.25 -5.59 14.72
N PHE A 114 8.40 -5.00 14.31
CA PHE A 114 9.76 -5.50 14.58
C PHE A 114 10.71 -4.37 15.00
N PRO A 115 10.43 -3.68 16.14
CA PRO A 115 11.19 -2.51 16.56
C PRO A 115 12.64 -2.84 16.97
N GLU A 116 12.88 -4.00 17.55
CA GLU A 116 14.21 -4.44 17.98
C GLU A 116 15.11 -4.72 16.77
N GLU A 117 14.60 -5.43 15.78
CA GLU A 117 15.32 -5.71 14.53
C GLU A 117 15.59 -4.41 13.76
N ALA A 118 14.60 -3.51 13.67
CA ALA A 118 14.77 -2.20 13.04
C ALA A 118 15.86 -1.37 13.75
N ARG A 119 15.89 -1.40 15.10
CA ARG A 119 16.89 -0.67 15.89
C ARG A 119 18.28 -1.27 15.76
N ALA A 120 18.37 -2.58 15.61
CA ALA A 120 19.64 -3.30 15.46
C ALA A 120 20.32 -3.08 14.09
N LEU A 121 19.61 -2.52 13.09
CA LEU A 121 20.22 -2.24 11.79
C LEU A 121 21.39 -1.26 11.93
N PRO A 122 22.56 -1.58 11.31
CA PRO A 122 23.76 -0.74 11.45
C PRO A 122 23.54 0.70 10.96
N GLY A 123 23.86 1.65 11.81
CA GLY A 123 23.76 3.09 11.50
C GLY A 123 22.44 3.75 11.91
N VAL A 124 21.48 3.03 12.45
CA VAL A 124 20.23 3.58 12.98
C VAL A 124 20.48 4.24 14.33
N SER A 125 19.98 5.46 14.53
CA SER A 125 20.07 6.20 15.80
C SER A 125 18.85 5.98 16.69
N ALA A 126 17.67 5.91 16.07
CA ALA A 126 16.40 5.75 16.77
C ALA A 126 15.36 5.08 15.87
N VAL A 127 14.39 4.44 16.51
CA VAL A 127 13.19 3.89 15.88
C VAL A 127 11.96 4.55 16.48
N VAL A 128 11.01 4.92 15.62
CA VAL A 128 9.72 5.50 16.02
C VAL A 128 8.60 4.50 15.74
N ARG A 129 7.81 4.19 16.77
CA ARG A 129 6.65 3.29 16.74
C ARG A 129 5.33 4.06 16.77
N GLY A 130 4.37 3.57 16.03
CA GLY A 130 3.04 4.19 15.91
C GLY A 130 3.03 5.39 14.99
N GLU A 131 2.29 6.42 15.36
CA GLU A 131 2.19 7.67 14.61
C GLU A 131 3.41 8.55 14.92
N GLY A 132 4.18 8.86 13.87
CA GLY A 132 5.50 9.47 14.02
C GLY A 132 5.52 10.95 14.36
N GLN A 133 4.38 11.66 14.33
CA GLN A 133 4.33 13.12 14.40
C GLN A 133 4.90 13.66 15.72
N ALA A 134 4.26 13.37 16.85
CA ALA A 134 4.71 13.86 18.15
C ALA A 134 6.03 13.21 18.61
N PRO A 135 6.23 11.88 18.45
CA PRO A 135 7.52 11.27 18.80
C PRO A 135 8.70 11.84 18.05
N LEU A 136 8.57 12.07 16.74
CA LEU A 136 9.67 12.61 15.93
C LEU A 136 9.94 14.07 16.26
N LEU A 137 8.90 14.87 16.54
CA LEU A 137 9.09 16.26 17.00
C LEU A 137 9.85 16.31 18.33
N ALA A 138 9.41 15.50 19.31
CA ALA A 138 10.08 15.43 20.61
C ALA A 138 11.54 14.97 20.49
N LEU A 139 11.81 14.02 19.58
CA LEU A 139 13.15 13.53 19.30
C LEU A 139 14.05 14.61 18.71
N LEU A 140 13.54 15.38 17.74
CA LEU A 140 14.27 16.51 17.14
C LEU A 140 14.55 17.63 18.17
N ASP A 141 13.57 17.97 19.01
CA ASP A 141 13.72 18.98 20.05
C ASP A 141 14.76 18.57 21.10
N ALA A 142 14.77 17.30 21.53
CA ALA A 142 15.77 16.78 22.46
C ALA A 142 17.19 16.85 21.87
N TRP A 143 17.37 16.39 20.63
CA TRP A 143 18.69 16.47 19.97
C TRP A 143 19.17 17.89 19.72
N GLU A 144 18.27 18.82 19.40
CA GLU A 144 18.64 20.24 19.21
C GLU A 144 19.15 20.88 20.51
N LYS A 145 18.60 20.45 21.66
CA LYS A 145 19.05 20.89 23.00
C LYS A 145 20.28 20.14 23.50
N GLY A 146 20.74 19.11 22.80
CA GLY A 146 21.82 18.24 23.24
C GLY A 146 21.40 17.26 24.35
N GLU A 147 20.10 17.04 24.53
CA GLU A 147 19.53 16.12 25.52
C GLU A 147 19.53 14.69 24.98
N ALA A 148 19.69 13.71 25.90
CA ALA A 148 19.53 12.30 25.54
C ALA A 148 18.04 11.96 25.40
N PRO A 149 17.56 11.49 24.25
CA PRO A 149 16.12 11.30 23.99
C PRO A 149 15.60 9.95 24.50
N ARG A 150 16.00 9.55 25.72
CA ARG A 150 15.54 8.29 26.36
C ARG A 150 14.19 8.48 27.03
N GLY A 151 13.36 7.45 26.98
CA GLY A 151 12.05 7.46 27.62
C GLY A 151 10.98 8.30 26.92
N LEU A 152 11.25 8.81 25.71
CA LEU A 152 10.22 9.48 24.91
C LEU A 152 9.17 8.48 24.45
N PRO A 153 7.87 8.81 24.54
CA PRO A 153 6.79 7.94 24.06
C PRO A 153 6.97 7.52 22.59
N GLY A 154 6.87 6.23 22.32
CA GLY A 154 7.02 5.69 20.97
C GLY A 154 8.43 5.73 20.36
N VAL A 155 9.46 6.11 21.14
CA VAL A 155 10.85 6.22 20.66
C VAL A 155 11.74 5.19 21.34
N MET A 156 12.49 4.44 20.54
CA MET A 156 13.53 3.49 20.99
C MET A 156 14.89 3.97 20.47
N VAL A 157 15.82 4.29 21.35
CA VAL A 157 17.16 4.84 21.01
C VAL A 157 18.26 3.81 21.26
N GLY A 158 18.32 3.23 22.47
CA GLY A 158 19.30 2.20 22.82
C GLY A 158 18.83 0.81 22.38
N SER A 159 19.79 -0.10 22.16
CA SER A 159 19.47 -1.53 21.97
C SER A 159 18.84 -2.16 23.21
N ASP A 160 19.18 -1.61 24.39
CA ASP A 160 18.73 -2.09 25.69
C ASP A 160 17.52 -1.31 26.23
N ASP A 161 17.02 -0.32 25.45
CA ASP A 161 15.79 0.37 25.82
C ASP A 161 14.60 -0.59 25.71
N PRO A 162 13.63 -0.52 26.64
CA PRO A 162 12.40 -1.30 26.52
C PRO A 162 11.67 -0.91 25.24
N VAL A 163 11.01 -1.87 24.60
CA VAL A 163 10.19 -1.61 23.42
C VAL A 163 9.01 -0.72 23.84
N PRO A 164 8.94 0.52 23.35
CA PRO A 164 7.88 1.44 23.74
C PRO A 164 6.55 1.05 23.11
N ASP A 165 5.45 1.39 23.76
CA ASP A 165 4.13 1.27 23.15
C ASP A 165 4.01 2.18 21.90
N PRO A 166 3.30 1.73 20.86
CA PRO A 166 3.08 2.56 19.67
C PRO A 166 2.23 3.77 20.02
N VAL A 167 2.69 4.95 19.63
CA VAL A 167 1.91 6.18 19.85
C VAL A 167 0.72 6.25 18.91
N VAL A 168 -0.45 6.58 19.47
CA VAL A 168 -1.66 6.93 18.75
C VAL A 168 -1.98 8.37 19.09
N LEU A 169 -1.85 9.29 18.13
CA LEU A 169 -1.98 10.72 18.37
C LEU A 169 -3.40 11.15 18.68
N SER A 170 -4.34 10.80 17.80
CA SER A 170 -5.72 11.26 17.91
C SER A 170 -6.68 10.25 17.31
N ASP A 171 -7.85 10.15 17.93
CA ASP A 171 -9.01 9.45 17.36
C ASP A 171 -9.72 10.34 16.33
N ASP A 172 -9.51 11.65 16.40
CA ASP A 172 -10.06 12.64 15.49
C ASP A 172 -9.13 12.89 14.30
N LEU A 173 -9.45 12.31 13.14
CA LEU A 173 -8.69 12.49 11.92
C LEU A 173 -8.89 13.90 11.31
N ASP A 174 -9.91 14.63 11.72
CA ASP A 174 -10.16 15.98 11.23
C ASP A 174 -9.17 17.00 11.81
N SER A 175 -8.57 16.68 12.96
CA SER A 175 -7.54 17.52 13.59
C SER A 175 -6.20 17.56 12.86
N TYR A 176 -5.99 16.64 11.89
CA TYR A 176 -4.74 16.63 11.13
C TYR A 176 -4.75 17.68 10.00
N PRO A 177 -3.65 18.37 9.75
CA PRO A 177 -3.55 19.29 8.61
C PRO A 177 -3.73 18.54 7.28
N ILE A 178 -4.23 19.23 6.27
CA ILE A 178 -4.32 18.69 4.91
C ILE A 178 -2.89 18.47 4.38
N PRO A 179 -2.56 17.27 3.88
CA PRO A 179 -1.21 16.98 3.39
C PRO A 179 -0.79 17.92 2.25
N ASP A 180 0.31 18.63 2.45
CA ASP A 180 0.88 19.54 1.43
C ASP A 180 1.58 18.72 0.34
N ARG A 181 0.93 18.56 -0.78
CA ARG A 181 1.44 17.78 -1.92
C ARG A 181 2.56 18.45 -2.67
N THR A 182 2.79 19.76 -2.42
CA THR A 182 3.91 20.50 -3.04
C THR A 182 5.27 20.18 -2.43
N LEU A 183 5.28 19.43 -1.32
CA LEU A 183 6.52 18.93 -0.69
C LEU A 183 7.25 17.86 -1.52
N VAL A 184 6.62 17.36 -2.57
CA VAL A 184 7.20 16.46 -3.58
C VAL A 184 6.89 17.00 -4.97
N ASP A 185 7.58 16.50 -5.99
CA ASP A 185 7.24 16.82 -7.39
C ASP A 185 5.96 16.08 -7.81
N TYR A 186 4.81 16.56 -7.33
CA TYR A 186 3.52 15.91 -7.50
C TYR A 186 3.11 15.77 -8.97
N ARG A 187 3.69 16.53 -9.90
CA ARG A 187 3.41 16.45 -11.34
C ARG A 187 3.96 15.18 -11.99
N ARG A 188 4.86 14.49 -11.33
CA ARG A 188 5.43 13.22 -11.81
C ARG A 188 4.58 12.00 -11.49
N TYR A 189 3.58 12.12 -10.61
CA TYR A 189 2.70 11.01 -10.30
C TYR A 189 1.53 11.00 -11.26
N THR A 190 1.43 9.93 -12.04
CA THR A 190 0.37 9.72 -13.03
C THR A 190 -0.32 8.38 -12.79
N GLY A 191 -1.64 8.36 -12.85
CA GLY A 191 -2.42 7.15 -12.62
C GLY A 191 -2.26 6.14 -13.75
N LEU A 192 -2.03 4.85 -13.41
CA LEU A 192 -1.91 3.77 -14.39
C LEU A 192 -3.23 3.47 -15.08
N LEU A 193 -4.30 3.47 -14.30
CA LEU A 193 -5.66 3.14 -14.76
C LEU A 193 -6.52 4.38 -14.99
N GLY A 194 -5.94 5.57 -14.84
CA GLY A 194 -6.60 6.85 -15.02
C GLY A 194 -6.59 7.34 -16.46
N GLN A 195 -7.18 8.51 -16.69
CA GLN A 195 -7.29 9.14 -18.02
C GLN A 195 -6.03 9.94 -18.43
N GLY A 196 -4.88 9.71 -17.75
CA GLY A 196 -3.61 10.35 -18.06
C GLY A 196 -3.43 11.74 -17.44
N GLY A 197 -4.20 12.08 -16.41
CA GLY A 197 -4.06 13.31 -15.61
C GLY A 197 -3.14 13.15 -14.40
N LEU A 198 -2.98 14.25 -13.66
CA LEU A 198 -2.28 14.25 -12.37
C LEU A 198 -3.07 13.42 -11.37
N PHE A 199 -2.33 12.61 -10.62
CA PHE A 199 -2.87 11.58 -9.75
C PHE A 199 -2.36 11.76 -8.31
N THR A 200 -3.20 11.44 -7.33
CA THR A 200 -2.77 11.34 -5.93
C THR A 200 -3.57 10.29 -5.15
N THR A 201 -3.05 9.94 -4.00
CA THR A 201 -3.75 9.10 -3.01
C THR A 201 -4.32 9.95 -1.88
N VAL A 202 -5.44 9.50 -1.34
CA VAL A 202 -6.10 10.08 -0.16
C VAL A 202 -6.48 8.95 0.78
N VAL A 203 -6.26 9.14 2.08
CA VAL A 203 -6.73 8.24 3.14
C VAL A 203 -7.86 8.93 3.88
N THR A 204 -9.04 8.34 3.84
CA THR A 204 -10.23 8.89 4.50
C THR A 204 -10.51 8.22 5.84
N SER A 205 -9.86 7.08 6.09
CA SER A 205 -10.02 6.31 7.32
C SER A 205 -8.76 5.48 7.62
N ARG A 206 -8.62 5.06 8.85
CA ARG A 206 -7.58 4.15 9.33
C ARG A 206 -8.21 2.97 10.05
N GLY A 207 -7.58 1.81 9.91
CA GLY A 207 -8.05 0.58 10.52
C GLY A 207 -9.20 -0.08 9.77
N CYS A 208 -9.42 -1.35 10.07
CA CYS A 208 -10.43 -2.19 9.43
C CYS A 208 -11.08 -3.09 10.48
N PRO A 209 -12.44 -3.14 10.58
CA PRO A 209 -13.12 -3.95 11.59
C PRO A 209 -13.18 -5.45 11.24
N HIS A 210 -12.75 -5.82 10.03
CA HIS A 210 -12.78 -7.21 9.57
C HIS A 210 -11.59 -8.03 10.10
N ARG A 211 -11.72 -9.37 10.07
CA ARG A 211 -10.78 -10.31 10.70
C ARG A 211 -10.17 -11.30 9.71
N CYS A 212 -9.87 -10.85 8.49
CA CYS A 212 -9.24 -11.70 7.48
C CYS A 212 -7.92 -12.26 8.01
N THR A 213 -7.72 -13.58 7.92
CA THR A 213 -6.57 -14.26 8.56
C THR A 213 -5.23 -13.89 7.95
N PHE A 214 -5.21 -13.52 6.68
CA PHE A 214 -4.00 -13.15 5.91
C PHE A 214 -3.59 -11.69 6.05
N CYS A 215 -4.39 -10.85 6.73
CA CYS A 215 -4.17 -9.41 6.82
C CYS A 215 -3.73 -9.00 8.22
N ASN A 216 -2.78 -8.08 8.33
CA ASN A 216 -2.30 -7.54 9.60
C ASN A 216 -3.05 -6.27 10.06
N THR A 217 -3.86 -5.64 9.19
CA THR A 217 -4.65 -4.44 9.50
C THR A 217 -5.77 -4.64 10.55
N PRO A 218 -6.39 -5.83 10.74
CA PRO A 218 -7.54 -6.02 11.65
C PRO A 218 -7.28 -5.69 13.12
N ARG A 219 -6.05 -5.39 13.50
CA ARG A 219 -5.70 -5.04 14.88
C ARG A 219 -5.96 -3.57 15.22
N MET A 220 -6.26 -2.75 14.21
CA MET A 220 -6.48 -1.31 14.39
C MET A 220 -7.98 -1.00 14.47
N ARG A 221 -8.38 -0.27 15.53
CA ARG A 221 -9.73 0.29 15.62
C ARG A 221 -10.00 1.20 14.44
N PHE A 222 -11.15 1.04 13.81
CA PHE A 222 -11.58 1.92 12.71
C PHE A 222 -11.79 3.36 13.19
N LYS A 223 -11.25 4.32 12.44
CA LYS A 223 -11.41 5.76 12.61
C LYS A 223 -11.62 6.37 11.24
N GLY A 224 -12.62 7.21 11.07
CA GLY A 224 -12.94 7.89 9.80
C GLY A 224 -12.89 9.40 9.96
N ALA A 225 -12.32 10.09 8.98
CA ALA A 225 -12.46 11.52 8.84
C ALA A 225 -13.90 11.89 8.46
N SER A 226 -14.33 13.09 8.80
CA SER A 226 -15.64 13.60 8.38
C SER A 226 -15.71 13.81 6.86
N PRO A 227 -16.89 13.75 6.25
CA PRO A 227 -17.09 14.11 4.85
C PRO A 227 -16.56 15.50 4.50
N ALA A 228 -16.76 16.48 5.38
CA ALA A 228 -16.26 17.84 5.22
C ALA A 228 -14.73 17.86 5.10
N ARG A 229 -14.03 17.24 6.05
CA ARG A 229 -12.55 17.17 6.05
C ARG A 229 -12.01 16.46 4.79
N ILE A 230 -12.69 15.40 4.33
CA ILE A 230 -12.31 14.70 3.11
C ILE A 230 -12.44 15.63 1.91
N CYS A 231 -13.55 16.35 1.79
CA CYS A 231 -13.78 17.30 0.71
C CYS A 231 -12.84 18.50 0.73
N ASP A 232 -12.44 19.00 1.90
CA ASP A 232 -11.38 20.02 2.02
C ASP A 232 -10.05 19.53 1.42
N GLU A 233 -9.71 18.26 1.64
CA GLU A 233 -8.51 17.67 1.02
C GLU A 233 -8.65 17.50 -0.50
N LEU A 234 -9.84 17.14 -0.98
CA LEU A 234 -10.12 17.06 -2.42
C LEU A 234 -10.06 18.45 -3.07
N GLU A 235 -10.57 19.50 -2.42
CA GLU A 235 -10.44 20.88 -2.88
C GLU A 235 -8.98 21.32 -3.02
N ALA A 236 -8.16 20.99 -2.02
CA ALA A 236 -6.71 21.24 -2.08
C ALA A 236 -6.04 20.49 -3.24
N CYS A 237 -6.48 19.27 -3.55
CA CYS A 237 -6.02 18.53 -4.74
C CYS A 237 -6.45 19.24 -6.04
N VAL A 238 -7.71 19.63 -6.14
CA VAL A 238 -8.25 20.34 -7.33
C VAL A 238 -7.54 21.66 -7.56
N ALA A 239 -7.17 22.38 -6.51
CA ALA A 239 -6.38 23.62 -6.60
C ALA A 239 -4.99 23.41 -7.25
N LEU A 240 -4.44 22.21 -7.14
CA LEU A 240 -3.19 21.77 -7.81
C LEU A 240 -3.43 21.12 -9.17
N ASP A 241 -4.67 21.15 -9.67
CA ASP A 241 -5.13 20.45 -10.89
C ASP A 241 -5.02 18.92 -10.82
N ILE A 242 -4.96 18.36 -9.61
CA ILE A 242 -4.99 16.92 -9.36
C ILE A 242 -6.47 16.51 -9.29
N ARG A 243 -6.92 15.75 -10.28
CA ARG A 243 -8.35 15.35 -10.41
C ARG A 243 -8.57 13.85 -10.38
N ASP A 244 -7.52 13.05 -10.52
CA ASP A 244 -7.58 11.58 -10.40
C ASP A 244 -7.15 11.18 -9.00
N ILE A 245 -8.11 10.67 -8.21
CA ILE A 245 -7.94 10.37 -6.78
C ILE A 245 -8.07 8.87 -6.55
N TYR A 246 -7.16 8.33 -5.76
CA TYR A 246 -7.28 6.97 -5.28
C TYR A 246 -7.45 6.96 -3.75
N PHE A 247 -8.63 6.58 -3.28
CA PHE A 247 -8.87 6.32 -1.86
C PHE A 247 -8.23 4.99 -1.48
N VAL A 248 -7.15 5.08 -0.70
CA VAL A 248 -6.30 3.93 -0.32
C VAL A 248 -6.59 3.41 1.08
N ASP A 249 -7.80 3.62 1.56
CA ASP A 249 -8.27 3.09 2.84
C ASP A 249 -8.12 1.56 2.89
N ASP A 250 -7.96 1.00 4.08
CA ASP A 250 -7.97 -0.46 4.30
C ASP A 250 -9.28 -1.08 3.83
N THR A 251 -10.39 -0.36 4.00
CA THR A 251 -11.68 -0.61 3.36
C THR A 251 -12.51 0.68 3.36
N PHE A 252 -12.90 1.17 2.19
CA PHE A 252 -13.61 2.43 2.05
C PHE A 252 -15.05 2.34 2.55
N ASN A 253 -15.73 1.21 2.29
CA ASN A 253 -17.13 0.97 2.65
C ASN A 253 -17.29 0.20 3.98
N VAL A 254 -16.75 0.72 5.07
CA VAL A 254 -17.03 0.12 6.40
C VAL A 254 -18.52 0.16 6.71
N THR A 255 -19.20 1.26 6.36
CA THR A 255 -20.65 1.39 6.31
C THR A 255 -21.08 2.11 5.05
N ASN A 256 -22.21 1.71 4.45
CA ASN A 256 -22.78 2.39 3.29
C ASN A 256 -23.14 3.85 3.60
N GLN A 257 -23.67 4.11 4.81
CA GLN A 257 -24.03 5.46 5.22
C GLN A 257 -22.86 6.43 5.10
N ARG A 258 -21.68 6.05 5.59
CA ARG A 258 -20.48 6.88 5.48
C ARG A 258 -20.11 7.18 4.01
N VAL A 259 -20.22 6.19 3.14
CA VAL A 259 -19.95 6.38 1.70
C VAL A 259 -20.97 7.32 1.08
N HIS A 260 -22.26 7.19 1.44
CA HIS A 260 -23.31 8.13 1.00
C HIS A 260 -23.01 9.56 1.45
N GLU A 261 -22.64 9.77 2.70
CA GLU A 261 -22.32 11.09 3.26
C GLU A 261 -21.12 11.74 2.55
N ILE A 262 -20.06 10.97 2.27
CA ILE A 262 -18.90 11.45 1.49
C ILE A 262 -19.33 11.84 0.07
N CYS A 263 -20.12 10.99 -0.60
CA CYS A 263 -20.59 11.26 -1.94
C CYS A 263 -21.52 12.49 -1.99
N ASP A 264 -22.39 12.65 -1.01
CA ASP A 264 -23.28 13.81 -0.91
C ASP A 264 -22.50 15.11 -0.76
N GLU A 265 -21.43 15.12 0.04
CA GLU A 265 -20.56 16.28 0.23
C GLU A 265 -19.77 16.61 -1.05
N ILE A 266 -19.24 15.59 -1.76
CA ILE A 266 -18.57 15.77 -3.06
C ILE A 266 -19.53 16.43 -4.07
N ILE A 267 -20.77 15.93 -4.14
CA ILE A 267 -21.80 16.43 -5.05
C ILE A 267 -22.23 17.86 -4.66
N ALA A 268 -22.48 18.11 -3.36
CA ALA A 268 -22.90 19.41 -2.85
C ALA A 268 -21.87 20.51 -3.16
N ARG A 269 -20.57 20.19 -2.99
CA ARG A 269 -19.46 21.11 -3.33
C ARG A 269 -19.14 21.14 -4.83
N ARG A 270 -19.80 20.32 -5.65
CA ARG A 270 -19.58 20.22 -7.10
C ARG A 270 -18.12 19.96 -7.47
N LEU A 271 -17.43 19.13 -6.69
CA LEU A 271 -16.02 18.80 -6.91
C LEU A 271 -15.86 18.01 -8.21
N LYS A 272 -15.04 18.50 -9.12
CA LYS A 272 -14.76 17.84 -10.40
C LYS A 272 -13.56 16.90 -10.27
N VAL A 273 -13.77 15.80 -9.58
CA VAL A 273 -12.79 14.73 -9.37
C VAL A 273 -13.29 13.42 -9.96
N THR A 274 -12.37 12.60 -10.40
CA THR A 274 -12.61 11.19 -10.71
C THR A 274 -11.88 10.35 -9.69
N TRP A 275 -12.48 9.25 -9.24
CA TRP A 275 -11.86 8.49 -8.17
C TRP A 275 -12.09 6.98 -8.24
N THR A 276 -11.18 6.27 -7.60
CA THR A 276 -11.19 4.83 -7.39
C THR A 276 -11.08 4.55 -5.90
N ALA A 277 -11.73 3.49 -5.39
CA ALA A 277 -11.61 3.08 -4.00
C ALA A 277 -11.46 1.57 -3.85
N ARG A 278 -10.79 1.13 -2.76
CA ARG A 278 -10.77 -0.27 -2.32
C ARG A 278 -11.98 -0.54 -1.46
N MET A 279 -12.73 -1.58 -1.82
CA MET A 279 -13.96 -1.93 -1.15
C MET A 279 -14.09 -3.43 -0.92
N ARG A 280 -14.97 -3.78 -0.01
CA ARG A 280 -15.50 -5.12 0.13
C ARG A 280 -16.85 -5.19 -0.61
N VAL A 281 -17.24 -6.41 -1.00
CA VAL A 281 -18.54 -6.62 -1.66
C VAL A 281 -19.72 -6.57 -0.69
N ASN A 282 -19.46 -6.68 0.63
CA ASN A 282 -20.52 -6.65 1.63
C ASN A 282 -21.33 -5.36 1.57
N GLY A 283 -22.65 -5.50 1.56
CA GLY A 283 -23.58 -4.39 1.60
C GLY A 283 -23.62 -3.53 0.32
N VAL A 284 -22.94 -3.93 -0.75
CA VAL A 284 -23.01 -3.21 -2.02
C VAL A 284 -24.42 -3.34 -2.60
N ASP A 285 -25.09 -2.22 -2.78
CA ASP A 285 -26.43 -2.12 -3.35
C ASP A 285 -26.49 -1.08 -4.49
N ARG A 286 -27.62 -1.03 -5.18
CA ARG A 286 -27.82 -0.15 -6.34
C ARG A 286 -27.68 1.32 -5.96
N ALA A 287 -28.31 1.74 -4.87
CA ALA A 287 -28.32 3.13 -4.44
C ALA A 287 -26.89 3.62 -4.12
N LEU A 288 -26.08 2.75 -3.50
CA LEU A 288 -24.69 3.05 -3.22
C LEU A 288 -23.88 3.27 -4.51
N ILE A 289 -23.96 2.34 -5.47
CA ILE A 289 -23.17 2.43 -6.72
C ILE A 289 -23.62 3.62 -7.56
N GLU A 290 -24.92 3.90 -7.67
CA GLU A 290 -25.46 5.07 -8.37
C GLU A 290 -24.95 6.37 -7.72
N LYS A 291 -24.97 6.46 -6.39
CA LYS A 291 -24.48 7.62 -5.65
C LYS A 291 -22.97 7.81 -5.87
N MET A 292 -22.19 6.75 -5.73
CA MET A 292 -20.75 6.79 -5.97
C MET A 292 -20.43 7.25 -7.39
N LYS A 293 -21.13 6.71 -8.40
CA LYS A 293 -20.97 7.12 -9.78
C LYS A 293 -21.28 8.60 -9.99
N ALA A 294 -22.37 9.10 -9.40
CA ALA A 294 -22.74 10.52 -9.45
C ALA A 294 -21.69 11.42 -8.79
N ALA A 295 -21.00 10.94 -7.76
CA ALA A 295 -19.90 11.62 -7.07
C ALA A 295 -18.53 11.47 -7.81
N GLY A 296 -18.48 10.85 -8.99
CA GLY A 296 -17.25 10.73 -9.80
C GLY A 296 -16.49 9.42 -9.65
N CYS A 297 -17.04 8.39 -8.98
CA CYS A 297 -16.44 7.06 -8.93
C CYS A 297 -16.39 6.44 -10.32
N GLN A 298 -15.20 6.12 -10.78
CA GLN A 298 -15.01 5.45 -12.07
C GLN A 298 -14.74 3.96 -11.92
N ARG A 299 -14.17 3.55 -10.79
CA ARG A 299 -13.76 2.16 -10.59
C ARG A 299 -13.77 1.79 -9.12
N ILE A 300 -14.11 0.53 -8.86
CA ILE A 300 -14.06 -0.07 -7.54
C ILE A 300 -13.09 -1.25 -7.57
N GLN A 301 -12.22 -1.34 -6.58
CA GLN A 301 -11.27 -2.43 -6.42
C GLN A 301 -11.77 -3.35 -5.31
N PHE A 302 -12.24 -4.54 -5.68
CA PHE A 302 -12.77 -5.51 -4.74
C PHE A 302 -11.76 -6.59 -4.38
N GLY A 303 -11.50 -6.76 -3.08
CA GLY A 303 -10.81 -7.96 -2.59
C GLY A 303 -11.76 -9.15 -2.61
N VAL A 304 -11.67 -10.00 -3.62
CA VAL A 304 -12.44 -11.25 -3.75
C VAL A 304 -11.73 -12.40 -3.04
N GLU A 305 -10.43 -12.52 -3.24
CA GLU A 305 -9.45 -13.42 -2.64
C GLU A 305 -9.56 -14.87 -3.14
N GLN A 306 -10.75 -15.48 -3.18
CA GLN A 306 -10.94 -16.90 -3.51
C GLN A 306 -12.15 -17.15 -4.40
N GLY A 307 -12.10 -18.24 -5.17
CA GLY A 307 -13.18 -18.64 -6.09
C GLY A 307 -14.22 -19.62 -5.49
N THR A 308 -14.19 -19.85 -4.19
CA THR A 308 -15.11 -20.77 -3.50
C THR A 308 -15.49 -20.27 -2.11
N ASP A 309 -16.72 -20.56 -1.66
CA ASP A 309 -17.17 -20.21 -0.30
C ASP A 309 -16.31 -20.88 0.78
N ALA A 310 -15.82 -22.09 0.54
CA ALA A 310 -14.91 -22.78 1.46
C ALA A 310 -13.59 -22.01 1.63
N GLY A 311 -13.02 -21.51 0.53
CA GLY A 311 -11.82 -20.67 0.56
C GLY A 311 -12.06 -19.35 1.28
N LEU A 312 -13.16 -18.66 0.96
CA LEU A 312 -13.54 -17.41 1.63
C LEU A 312 -13.75 -17.58 3.14
N LYS A 313 -14.38 -18.68 3.55
CA LYS A 313 -14.58 -19.04 4.95
C LYS A 313 -13.25 -19.31 5.67
N ARG A 314 -12.34 -20.08 5.04
CA ARG A 314 -11.00 -20.37 5.61
C ARG A 314 -10.19 -19.10 5.86
N LEU A 315 -10.25 -18.15 4.94
CA LEU A 315 -9.59 -16.86 5.04
C LEU A 315 -10.33 -15.85 5.95
N GLN A 316 -11.48 -16.24 6.51
CA GLN A 316 -12.36 -15.37 7.30
C GLN A 316 -12.69 -14.06 6.56
N LYS A 317 -12.87 -14.16 5.25
CA LYS A 317 -13.21 -12.99 4.43
C LYS A 317 -14.59 -12.42 4.78
N GLY A 318 -15.53 -13.26 5.26
CA GLY A 318 -16.87 -12.82 5.68
C GLY A 318 -17.74 -12.36 4.50
N VAL A 319 -17.56 -12.96 3.33
CA VAL A 319 -18.37 -12.76 2.13
C VAL A 319 -18.63 -14.12 1.48
N THR A 320 -19.65 -14.19 0.63
CA THR A 320 -20.03 -15.36 -0.17
C THR A 320 -19.79 -15.12 -1.65
N ILE A 321 -19.67 -16.20 -2.42
CA ILE A 321 -19.58 -16.13 -3.89
C ILE A 321 -20.79 -15.41 -4.50
N ALA A 322 -21.98 -15.63 -3.95
CA ALA A 322 -23.21 -14.97 -4.42
C ALA A 322 -23.16 -13.45 -4.22
N GLU A 323 -22.65 -12.96 -3.08
CA GLU A 323 -22.47 -11.52 -2.84
C GLU A 323 -21.44 -10.93 -3.79
N VAL A 324 -20.35 -11.65 -4.08
CA VAL A 324 -19.34 -11.21 -5.07
C VAL A 324 -19.98 -11.09 -6.45
N GLU A 325 -20.70 -12.12 -6.93
CA GLU A 325 -21.35 -12.10 -8.24
C GLU A 325 -22.37 -10.96 -8.37
N ALA A 326 -23.18 -10.75 -7.32
CA ALA A 326 -24.16 -9.65 -7.28
C ALA A 326 -23.50 -8.27 -7.37
N ALA A 327 -22.44 -8.02 -6.61
CA ALA A 327 -21.74 -6.73 -6.63
C ALA A 327 -21.11 -6.44 -8.00
N PHE A 328 -20.47 -7.43 -8.64
CA PHE A 328 -19.87 -7.27 -9.96
C PHE A 328 -20.91 -7.12 -11.07
N ALA A 329 -22.03 -7.85 -10.98
CA ALA A 329 -23.15 -7.71 -11.91
C ALA A 329 -23.74 -6.29 -11.86
N LEU A 330 -23.93 -5.76 -10.65
CA LEU A 330 -24.45 -4.42 -10.42
C LEU A 330 -23.50 -3.32 -10.95
N CYS A 331 -22.21 -3.43 -10.67
CA CYS A 331 -21.22 -2.48 -11.20
C CYS A 331 -21.21 -2.48 -12.74
N ARG A 332 -21.31 -3.66 -13.37
CA ARG A 332 -21.36 -3.80 -14.82
C ARG A 332 -22.63 -3.17 -15.39
N GLU A 333 -23.78 -3.41 -14.80
CA GLU A 333 -25.06 -2.84 -15.20
C GLU A 333 -25.03 -1.32 -15.15
N LEU A 334 -24.46 -0.77 -14.07
CA LEU A 334 -24.38 0.69 -13.85
C LEU A 334 -23.16 1.34 -14.56
N GLY A 335 -22.30 0.57 -15.21
CA GLY A 335 -21.13 1.08 -15.93
C GLY A 335 -20.05 1.67 -15.02
N VAL A 336 -19.85 1.09 -13.84
CA VAL A 336 -18.74 1.39 -12.94
C VAL A 336 -17.68 0.30 -13.11
N GLY A 337 -16.46 0.71 -13.43
CA GLY A 337 -15.35 -0.22 -13.65
C GLY A 337 -14.99 -1.03 -12.40
N THR A 338 -14.43 -2.22 -12.59
CA THR A 338 -14.08 -3.13 -11.51
C THR A 338 -12.68 -3.69 -11.63
N VAL A 339 -11.99 -3.83 -10.48
CA VAL A 339 -10.78 -4.65 -10.35
C VAL A 339 -11.06 -5.72 -9.30
N ALA A 340 -10.71 -6.96 -9.61
CA ALA A 340 -10.81 -8.07 -8.66
C ALA A 340 -9.42 -8.53 -8.24
N TYR A 341 -9.22 -8.66 -6.92
CA TYR A 341 -8.01 -9.26 -6.35
C TYR A 341 -8.27 -10.69 -5.95
N PHE A 342 -7.36 -11.59 -6.35
CA PHE A 342 -7.40 -13.01 -6.02
C PHE A 342 -6.06 -13.48 -5.46
N MET A 343 -6.11 -14.47 -4.59
CA MET A 343 -4.95 -15.22 -4.12
C MET A 343 -5.06 -16.68 -4.54
N ILE A 344 -3.94 -17.26 -4.96
CA ILE A 344 -3.78 -18.69 -5.25
C ILE A 344 -2.74 -19.30 -4.30
N GLY A 345 -2.74 -20.63 -4.17
CA GLY A 345 -1.89 -21.32 -3.21
C GLY A 345 -2.37 -21.14 -1.76
N THR A 346 -3.68 -21.06 -1.56
CA THR A 346 -4.28 -20.92 -0.23
C THR A 346 -4.43 -22.29 0.45
N PRO A 347 -4.60 -22.34 1.79
CA PRO A 347 -4.73 -23.61 2.52
C PRO A 347 -5.87 -24.52 2.08
N THR A 348 -6.85 -24.01 1.33
CA THR A 348 -7.96 -24.81 0.78
C THR A 348 -7.69 -25.39 -0.58
N GLU A 349 -6.65 -24.91 -1.26
CA GLU A 349 -6.27 -25.38 -2.59
C GLU A 349 -5.22 -26.49 -2.45
N ARG A 350 -5.68 -27.74 -2.42
CA ARG A 350 -4.88 -28.94 -2.15
C ARG A 350 -4.27 -29.58 -3.40
N ASN A 351 -4.75 -29.20 -4.56
CA ASN A 351 -4.30 -29.73 -5.84
C ASN A 351 -4.58 -28.70 -6.96
N ARG A 352 -3.98 -28.96 -8.13
CA ARG A 352 -4.08 -28.10 -9.30
C ARG A 352 -5.55 -27.77 -9.70
N LEU A 353 -6.48 -28.69 -9.52
CA LEU A 353 -7.89 -28.47 -9.88
C LEU A 353 -8.55 -27.44 -8.98
N ASP A 354 -8.16 -27.37 -7.71
CA ASP A 354 -8.70 -26.38 -6.79
C ASP A 354 -8.27 -24.97 -7.20
N VAL A 355 -6.99 -24.76 -7.54
CA VAL A 355 -6.49 -23.48 -8.06
C VAL A 355 -7.17 -23.13 -9.39
N LEU A 356 -7.35 -24.10 -10.27
CA LEU A 356 -8.07 -23.90 -11.54
C LEU A 356 -9.53 -23.48 -11.34
N ARG A 357 -10.19 -23.90 -10.24
CA ARG A 357 -11.55 -23.41 -9.89
C ARG A 357 -11.53 -21.92 -9.61
N THR A 358 -10.55 -21.42 -8.81
CA THR A 358 -10.38 -19.99 -8.54
C THR A 358 -10.11 -19.21 -9.84
N ILE A 359 -9.22 -19.71 -10.70
CA ILE A 359 -8.92 -19.07 -12.00
C ILE A 359 -10.15 -19.00 -12.90
N ARG A 360 -10.86 -20.12 -13.06
CA ARG A 360 -12.10 -20.18 -13.87
C ARG A 360 -13.19 -19.27 -13.32
N TYR A 361 -13.28 -19.18 -12.00
CA TYR A 361 -14.20 -18.26 -11.34
C TYR A 361 -13.89 -16.81 -11.69
N ALA A 362 -12.64 -16.38 -11.60
CA ALA A 362 -12.22 -15.03 -11.97
C ALA A 362 -12.54 -14.72 -13.46
N VAL A 363 -12.31 -15.68 -14.35
CA VAL A 363 -12.65 -15.54 -15.78
C VAL A 363 -14.17 -15.40 -15.99
N ARG A 364 -14.99 -16.20 -15.27
CA ARG A 364 -16.46 -16.14 -15.35
C ARG A 364 -17.03 -14.87 -14.73
N LEU A 365 -16.48 -14.41 -13.61
CA LEU A 365 -16.86 -13.15 -12.94
C LEU A 365 -16.66 -11.95 -13.87
N ALA A 366 -15.67 -12.04 -14.75
CA ALA A 366 -15.34 -11.07 -15.79
C ALA A 366 -15.23 -9.62 -15.29
N PRO A 367 -14.41 -9.31 -14.28
CA PRO A 367 -14.06 -7.92 -13.96
C PRO A 367 -13.35 -7.25 -15.17
N ASP A 368 -13.25 -5.91 -15.16
CA ASP A 368 -12.47 -5.19 -16.17
C ASP A 368 -10.97 -5.48 -16.04
N PHE A 369 -10.49 -5.60 -14.79
CA PHE A 369 -9.11 -6.02 -14.50
C PHE A 369 -9.08 -7.03 -13.36
N VAL A 370 -8.06 -7.90 -13.37
CA VAL A 370 -7.81 -8.85 -12.30
C VAL A 370 -6.36 -8.76 -11.85
N MET A 371 -6.16 -8.94 -10.56
CA MET A 371 -4.83 -9.17 -10.01
C MET A 371 -4.82 -10.49 -9.26
N PHE A 372 -3.92 -11.38 -9.67
CA PHE A 372 -3.65 -12.63 -8.96
C PHE A 372 -2.32 -12.50 -8.23
N ASN A 373 -2.29 -12.97 -6.98
CA ASN A 373 -1.07 -13.07 -6.19
C ASN A 373 -0.95 -14.49 -5.64
N ILE A 374 0.27 -14.96 -5.44
CA ILE A 374 0.49 -16.16 -4.63
C ILE A 374 0.35 -15.76 -3.17
N LEU A 375 -0.40 -16.55 -2.39
CA LEU A 375 -0.52 -16.30 -0.96
C LEU A 375 0.84 -16.35 -0.28
N THR A 376 1.25 -15.22 0.24
CA THR A 376 2.50 -15.05 1.00
C THR A 376 2.12 -14.61 2.41
N PRO A 377 2.04 -15.54 3.37
CA PRO A 377 1.76 -15.17 4.75
C PRO A 377 2.93 -14.37 5.34
N PHE A 378 2.62 -13.22 5.92
CA PHE A 378 3.62 -12.37 6.60
C PHE A 378 3.59 -12.59 8.11
N PRO A 379 4.76 -12.52 8.78
CA PRO A 379 4.82 -12.48 10.23
C PRO A 379 3.91 -11.38 10.81
N GLY A 380 3.23 -11.69 11.90
CA GLY A 380 2.23 -10.80 12.49
C GLY A 380 0.81 -11.00 11.96
N THR A 381 0.60 -11.82 10.92
CA THR A 381 -0.74 -12.23 10.50
C THR A 381 -1.17 -13.52 11.19
N ARG A 382 -2.47 -13.67 11.45
CA ARG A 382 -3.01 -14.90 12.03
C ARG A 382 -2.72 -16.14 11.16
N LEU A 383 -2.75 -15.99 9.84
CA LEU A 383 -2.45 -17.09 8.93
C LEU A 383 -0.99 -17.54 9.02
N PHE A 384 -0.07 -16.61 9.29
CA PHE A 384 1.33 -16.97 9.55
C PHE A 384 1.48 -17.77 10.84
N ASP A 385 0.81 -17.34 11.92
CA ASP A 385 0.83 -18.04 13.21
C ASP A 385 0.23 -19.46 13.08
N GLU A 386 -0.87 -19.60 12.30
CA GLU A 386 -1.46 -20.89 11.97
C GLU A 386 -0.47 -21.77 11.18
N GLY A 387 0.24 -21.20 10.20
CA GLY A 387 1.25 -21.92 9.43
C GLY A 387 2.47 -22.37 10.25
N LEU A 388 2.87 -21.58 11.26
CA LEU A 388 3.89 -21.99 12.24
C LEU A 388 3.41 -23.18 13.06
N ALA A 389 2.17 -23.11 13.57
CA ALA A 389 1.60 -24.19 14.39
C ALA A 389 1.40 -25.49 13.60
N GLU A 390 1.09 -25.40 12.31
CA GLU A 390 0.95 -26.54 11.40
C GLU A 390 2.31 -27.04 10.85
N GLY A 391 3.41 -26.35 11.13
CA GLY A 391 4.76 -26.70 10.63
C GLY A 391 4.96 -26.44 9.13
N VAL A 392 4.05 -25.69 8.49
CA VAL A 392 4.12 -25.29 7.07
C VAL A 392 5.05 -24.09 6.89
N LEU A 393 5.07 -23.18 7.84
CA LEU A 393 5.91 -21.96 7.83
C LEU A 393 6.94 -21.99 8.95
N ARG A 394 7.99 -21.20 8.81
CA ARG A 394 9.05 -21.04 9.80
C ARG A 394 9.34 -19.55 10.01
N LEU A 395 9.65 -19.17 11.23
CA LEU A 395 9.95 -17.79 11.59
C LEU A 395 11.42 -17.41 11.30
N GLU A 396 12.33 -18.38 11.43
CA GLU A 396 13.78 -18.16 11.36
C GLU A 396 14.23 -17.48 10.06
N PRO A 397 13.71 -17.82 8.85
CA PRO A 397 14.13 -17.14 7.62
C PRO A 397 13.78 -15.63 7.63
N TRP A 398 12.62 -15.28 8.19
CA TRP A 398 12.23 -13.88 8.35
C TRP A 398 13.11 -13.16 9.38
N GLN A 399 13.40 -13.78 10.52
CA GLN A 399 14.28 -13.21 11.53
C GLN A 399 15.70 -13.00 10.99
N ALA A 400 16.23 -13.96 10.24
CA ALA A 400 17.52 -13.83 9.59
C ALA A 400 17.54 -12.65 8.59
N PHE A 401 16.50 -12.53 7.77
CA PHE A 401 16.34 -11.42 6.83
C PHE A 401 16.23 -10.06 7.53
N MET A 402 15.44 -9.97 8.60
CA MET A 402 15.27 -8.71 9.32
C MET A 402 16.57 -8.24 10.01
N ARG A 403 17.43 -9.17 10.44
CA ARG A 403 18.74 -8.85 11.04
C ARG A 403 19.83 -8.54 10.02
N ASP A 404 19.80 -9.20 8.87
CA ASP A 404 20.76 -9.01 7.77
C ASP A 404 20.01 -9.03 6.42
N PRO A 405 19.41 -7.89 6.02
CA PRO A 405 18.62 -7.82 4.78
C PRO A 405 19.48 -8.06 3.54
N ARG A 406 19.15 -9.12 2.80
CA ARG A 406 19.85 -9.52 1.55
C ARG A 406 18.90 -9.61 0.36
N PRO A 407 19.36 -9.27 -0.85
CA PRO A 407 18.52 -9.25 -2.06
C PRO A 407 18.03 -10.64 -2.51
N ASP A 408 18.69 -11.70 -2.07
CA ASP A 408 18.35 -13.09 -2.40
C ASP A 408 17.29 -13.71 -1.50
N PHE A 409 16.85 -12.99 -0.46
CA PHE A 409 15.75 -13.46 0.39
C PHE A 409 14.45 -13.61 -0.42
N ARG A 410 13.75 -14.71 -0.14
CA ARG A 410 12.44 -15.00 -0.72
C ARG A 410 11.45 -15.28 0.40
N ALA A 411 10.35 -14.53 0.45
CA ALA A 411 9.28 -14.76 1.41
C ALA A 411 8.69 -16.17 1.22
N GLN A 412 8.34 -16.82 2.33
CA GLN A 412 7.73 -18.15 2.28
C GLN A 412 6.32 -18.06 1.71
N VAL A 413 5.93 -19.04 0.91
CA VAL A 413 4.57 -19.25 0.44
C VAL A 413 3.94 -20.38 1.26
N TRP A 414 2.64 -20.59 1.16
CA TRP A 414 1.99 -21.76 1.75
C TRP A 414 2.30 -22.98 0.89
N ASP A 415 3.38 -23.70 1.21
CA ASP A 415 3.98 -24.76 0.36
C ASP A 415 3.57 -26.19 0.72
N GLN A 416 2.49 -26.34 1.52
CA GLN A 416 2.00 -27.64 1.96
C GLN A 416 1.62 -28.58 0.81
N TYR A 417 1.11 -28.03 -0.30
CA TYR A 417 0.55 -28.79 -1.42
C TYR A 417 1.19 -28.49 -2.76
N PHE A 418 1.96 -27.41 -2.85
CA PHE A 418 2.60 -26.94 -4.08
C PHE A 418 4.01 -26.45 -3.81
N THR A 419 4.90 -26.74 -4.73
CA THR A 419 6.17 -26.04 -4.78
C THR A 419 5.97 -24.61 -5.27
N ARG A 420 6.94 -23.75 -4.98
CA ARG A 420 6.94 -22.36 -5.46
C ARG A 420 6.85 -22.27 -6.98
N ASP A 421 7.56 -23.14 -7.70
CA ASP A 421 7.60 -23.14 -9.17
C ASP A 421 6.23 -23.55 -9.75
N GLU A 422 5.56 -24.53 -9.16
CA GLU A 422 4.19 -24.90 -9.54
C GLU A 422 3.20 -23.72 -9.33
N LEU A 423 3.36 -22.97 -8.24
CA LEU A 423 2.53 -21.79 -8.00
C LEU A 423 2.81 -20.66 -9.00
N ARG A 424 4.07 -20.47 -9.42
CA ARG A 424 4.44 -19.51 -10.47
C ARG A 424 3.83 -19.89 -11.83
N ASP A 425 3.89 -21.17 -12.18
CA ASP A 425 3.26 -21.68 -13.41
C ASP A 425 1.75 -21.46 -13.39
N LEU A 426 1.12 -21.73 -12.25
CA LEU A 426 -0.30 -21.49 -12.05
C LEU A 426 -0.67 -20.00 -12.07
N LEU A 427 0.19 -19.15 -11.52
CA LEU A 427 0.02 -17.69 -11.58
C LEU A 427 0.09 -17.19 -13.03
N THR A 428 1.10 -17.65 -13.79
CA THR A 428 1.23 -17.34 -15.21
C THR A 428 0.00 -17.81 -16.00
N LEU A 429 -0.48 -19.02 -15.71
CA LEU A 429 -1.68 -19.55 -16.31
C LEU A 429 -2.92 -18.71 -15.96
N ALA A 430 -3.04 -18.21 -14.71
CA ALA A 430 -4.14 -17.38 -14.27
C ALA A 430 -4.21 -16.07 -15.07
N TYR A 431 -3.07 -15.36 -15.18
CA TYR A 431 -2.98 -14.14 -15.96
C TYR A 431 -3.27 -14.37 -17.44
N ARG A 432 -2.69 -15.41 -18.04
CA ARG A 432 -2.96 -15.78 -19.45
C ARG A 432 -4.44 -16.12 -19.66
N SER A 433 -5.04 -16.92 -18.80
CA SER A 433 -6.45 -17.33 -18.91
C SER A 433 -7.38 -16.13 -18.84
N PHE A 434 -7.06 -15.10 -18.09
CA PHE A 434 -7.89 -13.93 -17.96
C PHE A 434 -7.64 -12.91 -19.09
N TYR A 435 -6.42 -12.48 -19.32
CA TYR A 435 -6.10 -11.37 -20.23
C TYR A 435 -6.06 -11.76 -21.71
N TRP A 436 -5.94 -13.05 -22.02
CA TRP A 436 -5.96 -13.55 -23.39
C TRP A 436 -7.32 -14.03 -23.88
N ARG A 437 -8.34 -13.93 -23.04
CA ARG A 437 -9.70 -14.26 -23.50
C ARG A 437 -10.13 -13.31 -24.63
N PRO A 438 -10.75 -13.83 -25.72
CA PRO A 438 -11.13 -13.00 -26.88
C PRO A 438 -12.02 -11.82 -26.49
N SER A 439 -12.94 -12.01 -25.53
CA SER A 439 -13.82 -10.95 -25.03
C SER A 439 -13.07 -9.79 -24.40
N PHE A 440 -11.97 -10.05 -23.64
CA PHE A 440 -11.14 -9.00 -23.07
C PHE A 440 -10.36 -8.25 -24.15
N VAL A 441 -9.70 -8.98 -25.07
CA VAL A 441 -8.91 -8.39 -26.17
C VAL A 441 -9.80 -7.50 -27.05
N LEU A 442 -10.98 -8.00 -27.45
CA LEU A 442 -11.96 -7.22 -28.23
C LEU A 442 -12.48 -6.00 -27.46
N GLY A 443 -12.73 -6.14 -26.15
CA GLY A 443 -13.10 -5.02 -25.28
C GLY A 443 -12.03 -3.93 -25.28
N GLN A 444 -10.77 -4.32 -25.06
CA GLN A 444 -9.65 -3.39 -25.05
C GLN A 444 -9.44 -2.69 -26.40
N LEU A 445 -9.67 -3.37 -27.52
CA LEU A 445 -9.60 -2.77 -28.86
C LEU A 445 -10.70 -1.72 -29.10
N ARG A 446 -11.90 -1.94 -28.56
CA ARG A 446 -13.02 -0.98 -28.66
C ARG A 446 -12.79 0.30 -27.84
N GLU A 447 -12.01 0.23 -26.78
CA GLU A 447 -11.69 1.36 -25.90
C GLU A 447 -10.51 2.20 -26.40
N LEU A 448 -9.84 1.79 -27.49
CA LEU A 448 -8.71 2.52 -28.05
C LEU A 448 -9.17 3.85 -28.64
N ARG A 449 -8.79 4.94 -27.98
CA ARG A 449 -9.08 6.31 -28.46
C ARG A 449 -7.86 7.00 -29.08
N ARG A 450 -6.63 6.50 -28.78
CA ARG A 450 -5.37 7.11 -29.28
C ARG A 450 -4.38 6.02 -29.69
N PRO A 451 -3.56 6.22 -30.75
CA PRO A 451 -2.54 5.26 -31.20
C PRO A 451 -1.50 4.93 -30.09
N ALA A 452 -1.18 5.90 -29.23
CA ALA A 452 -0.25 5.70 -28.11
C ALA A 452 -0.76 4.69 -27.07
N ASP A 453 -2.09 4.61 -26.89
CA ASP A 453 -2.70 3.64 -25.98
C ASP A 453 -2.56 2.21 -26.52
N LEU A 454 -2.61 2.04 -27.85
CA LEU A 454 -2.39 0.75 -28.49
C LEU A 454 -0.98 0.25 -28.25
N ALA A 455 0.04 1.09 -28.43
CA ALA A 455 1.43 0.71 -28.24
C ALA A 455 1.70 0.31 -26.77
N ARG A 456 1.15 1.08 -25.83
CA ARG A 456 1.28 0.79 -24.38
C ARG A 456 0.60 -0.53 -24.00
N LYS A 457 -0.67 -0.72 -24.41
CA LYS A 457 -1.45 -1.94 -24.14
C LYS A 457 -0.84 -3.17 -24.82
N ALA A 458 -0.35 -3.04 -26.06
CA ALA A 458 0.34 -4.11 -26.78
C ALA A 458 1.66 -4.50 -26.09
N LYS A 459 2.43 -3.51 -25.63
CA LYS A 459 3.68 -3.75 -24.89
C LYS A 459 3.42 -4.49 -23.56
N ALA A 460 2.38 -4.11 -22.83
CA ALA A 460 1.98 -4.79 -21.59
C ALA A 460 1.54 -6.25 -21.87
N GLY A 461 0.70 -6.45 -22.89
CA GLY A 461 0.27 -7.79 -23.31
C GLY A 461 1.45 -8.68 -23.76
N LEU A 462 2.40 -8.12 -24.52
CA LEU A 462 3.58 -8.84 -24.98
C LEU A 462 4.52 -9.23 -23.81
N ARG A 463 4.68 -8.34 -22.83
CA ARG A 463 5.45 -8.65 -21.60
C ARG A 463 4.83 -9.81 -20.83
N LEU A 464 3.49 -9.84 -20.68
CA LEU A 464 2.79 -10.97 -20.05
C LEU A 464 2.96 -12.31 -20.80
N LEU A 465 3.32 -12.27 -22.11
CA LEU A 465 3.66 -13.45 -22.88
C LEU A 465 5.09 -13.95 -22.63
N LEU A 466 6.01 -13.01 -22.49
CA LEU A 466 7.45 -13.29 -22.42
C LEU A 466 7.93 -13.55 -20.99
N ASP A 467 7.14 -13.18 -19.96
CA ASP A 467 7.41 -13.52 -18.57
C ASP A 467 7.29 -15.05 -18.38
N ARG A 468 8.42 -15.71 -18.27
CA ARG A 468 8.60 -17.10 -17.86
C ARG A 468 9.07 -17.17 -16.43
#